data_89f092df5cd9ed8188ab74748dfa5454
#
_entry.id   89f092df5cd9ed8188ab74748dfa5454
#
_cell.length_a   1.000
_cell.length_b   1.000
_cell.length_c   1.000
_cell.angle_alpha   90.00
_cell.angle_beta   90.00
_cell.angle_gamma   90.00
#
_symmetry.space_group_name_H-M   'P 1'
#
loop_
_entity.id
_entity.type
_entity.pdbx_description
1 polymer ?
#
loop_
_entity_poly.entity_id
_entity_poly.type
_entity_poly.pdbx_seq_one_letter_code
_entity_poly.pdbx_strand_id
1 'polypeptide(L)'
;MKKTFIYLSFIIFLGWFPSLFAGEIYVSLQGNDKNPGTKEAPFYTLNRAIKQAREWRRLNRLEVAGGIYISLEEGVYAQRNSLFLRPEDSGTPDSPTVICAVDGAHPVISGGVAVTGWKRGYNHPAIPEKLKQKIWSAEAPLIGNRRVETRQMWVNGHKVQRAAQFPGGGLERMIDFNPEEQTITIPVSQSVNPKRLQNAGQLEMIVHQRWAIAILRVKSIDAKDGQAVVRFHEPESYLEFAHPWPQPVIGGEKGNSSFCLTNALELLDQPGEWFQEYPSGTIYYYPQAGENMETAEVIIPALETLVTIDGTLSRPVKHIQFNGITFEHTSWIRPS
;
A
#
# COMPACT_ATOMS: atom_id res chain seq x y z
N MET A 1 -28.75 -55.25 68.11
CA MET A 1 -28.85 -54.24 67.05
C MET A 1 -27.39 -53.87 66.62
N LYS A 2 -26.92 -54.39 65.51
CA LYS A 2 -25.54 -54.05 64.95
C LYS A 2 -25.76 -52.92 63.94
N LYS A 3 -25.13 -51.76 64.15
CA LYS A 3 -25.09 -50.64 63.18
C LYS A 3 -23.91 -50.85 62.21
N THR A 4 -24.24 -51.09 60.95
CA THR A 4 -23.25 -51.18 59.89
C THR A 4 -22.97 -49.74 59.36
N PHE A 5 -21.73 -49.27 59.46
CA PHE A 5 -21.29 -48.02 58.84
C PHE A 5 -20.78 -48.32 57.44
N ILE A 6 -21.43 -47.73 56.45
CA ILE A 6 -20.96 -47.76 55.05
C ILE A 6 -20.06 -46.53 54.84
N TYR A 7 -18.76 -46.76 54.57
CA TYR A 7 -17.84 -45.69 54.15
C TYR A 7 -17.93 -45.54 52.62
N LEU A 8 -18.46 -44.41 52.21
CA LEU A 8 -18.48 -44.01 50.80
C LEU A 8 -17.15 -43.30 50.47
N SER A 9 -16.23 -44.01 49.80
CA SER A 9 -14.99 -43.46 49.34
C SER A 9 -15.24 -42.62 48.07
N PHE A 10 -15.10 -41.28 48.20
CA PHE A 10 -15.16 -40.35 47.08
C PHE A 10 -13.78 -40.38 46.41
N ILE A 11 -13.64 -41.05 45.25
CA ILE A 11 -12.46 -40.95 44.41
C ILE A 11 -12.54 -39.66 43.60
N ILE A 12 -11.78 -38.62 44.03
CA ILE A 12 -11.59 -37.39 43.23
C ILE A 12 -10.69 -37.73 42.07
N PHE A 13 -11.29 -37.87 40.89
CA PHE A 13 -10.59 -37.93 39.62
C PHE A 13 -10.07 -36.52 39.33
N LEU A 14 -8.83 -36.20 39.74
CA LEU A 14 -8.12 -35.06 39.25
C LEU A 14 -7.80 -35.33 37.74
N GLY A 15 -8.68 -34.83 36.90
CA GLY A 15 -8.42 -34.82 35.46
C GLY A 15 -7.16 -34.00 35.17
N TRP A 16 -6.11 -34.68 34.82
CA TRP A 16 -4.90 -34.08 34.30
C TRP A 16 -5.26 -33.52 32.91
N PHE A 17 -5.66 -32.26 32.83
CA PHE A 17 -5.71 -31.56 31.56
C PHE A 17 -4.26 -31.30 31.16
N PRO A 18 -3.75 -31.92 30.09
CA PRO A 18 -2.42 -31.55 29.58
C PRO A 18 -2.52 -30.07 29.19
N SER A 19 -1.69 -29.24 29.82
CA SER A 19 -1.46 -27.88 29.34
C SER A 19 -0.99 -28.01 27.90
N LEU A 20 -1.82 -27.60 26.95
CA LEU A 20 -1.45 -27.55 25.55
C LEU A 20 -0.32 -26.51 25.43
N PHE A 21 0.90 -26.99 25.24
CA PHE A 21 2.05 -26.11 25.00
C PHE A 21 1.88 -25.43 23.65
N ALA A 22 1.89 -24.11 23.62
CA ALA A 22 1.97 -23.33 22.40
C ALA A 22 3.44 -23.10 22.04
N GLY A 23 3.76 -23.21 20.77
CA GLY A 23 5.09 -22.87 20.27
C GLY A 23 5.23 -21.36 20.14
N GLU A 24 6.27 -20.80 20.73
CA GLU A 24 6.59 -19.36 20.64
C GLU A 24 7.80 -19.11 19.77
N ILE A 25 7.67 -18.16 18.84
CA ILE A 25 8.75 -17.70 17.96
C ILE A 25 8.79 -16.18 18.06
N TYR A 26 9.95 -15.63 18.35
CA TYR A 26 10.15 -14.19 18.49
C TYR A 26 10.87 -13.59 17.29
N VAL A 27 10.42 -12.39 16.88
CA VAL A 27 11.00 -11.60 15.80
C VAL A 27 11.30 -10.21 16.31
N SER A 28 12.51 -9.73 16.06
CA SER A 28 13.00 -8.42 16.51
C SER A 28 13.93 -7.80 15.47
N LEU A 29 13.90 -6.48 15.32
CA LEU A 29 14.87 -5.74 14.50
C LEU A 29 16.31 -5.84 15.03
N GLN A 30 16.48 -6.26 16.28
CA GLN A 30 17.79 -6.57 16.89
C GLN A 30 18.15 -8.05 16.79
N GLY A 31 17.28 -8.86 16.17
CA GLY A 31 17.47 -10.30 16.00
C GLY A 31 18.45 -10.69 14.90
N ASN A 32 18.55 -11.98 14.67
CA ASN A 32 19.35 -12.56 13.59
C ASN A 32 18.68 -13.85 13.09
N ASP A 33 18.58 -14.04 11.78
CA ASP A 33 17.93 -15.23 11.20
C ASP A 33 18.70 -16.55 11.42
N LYS A 34 19.91 -16.48 11.98
CA LYS A 34 20.67 -17.64 12.46
C LYS A 34 20.35 -18.04 13.91
N ASN A 35 19.64 -17.19 14.63
CA ASN A 35 19.21 -17.46 16.00
C ASN A 35 18.17 -18.60 16.04
N PRO A 36 17.87 -19.16 17.22
CA PRO A 36 16.82 -20.17 17.38
C PRO A 36 15.39 -19.62 17.33
N GLY A 37 15.17 -18.31 17.42
CA GLY A 37 13.86 -17.67 17.46
C GLY A 37 13.21 -17.64 18.83
N THR A 38 14.01 -17.76 19.92
CA THR A 38 13.52 -17.56 21.29
C THR A 38 13.44 -16.07 21.64
N LYS A 39 12.86 -15.75 22.79
CA LYS A 39 12.78 -14.38 23.27
C LYS A 39 14.16 -13.73 23.49
N GLU A 40 15.13 -14.49 23.99
CA GLU A 40 16.49 -14.04 24.24
C GLU A 40 17.36 -13.99 22.97
N ALA A 41 16.97 -14.75 21.93
CA ALA A 41 17.67 -14.83 20.65
C ALA A 41 16.65 -14.89 19.49
N PRO A 42 15.96 -13.77 19.20
CA PRO A 42 14.89 -13.68 18.20
C PRO A 42 15.44 -13.77 16.76
N PHE A 43 14.56 -14.10 15.83
CA PHE A 43 14.82 -13.93 14.40
C PHE A 43 14.80 -12.45 14.02
N TYR A 44 15.47 -12.11 12.92
CA TYR A 44 15.43 -10.77 12.35
C TYR A 44 14.23 -10.60 11.43
N THR A 45 13.88 -11.63 10.62
CA THR A 45 12.83 -11.51 9.62
C THR A 45 11.59 -12.36 9.96
N LEU A 46 10.41 -11.81 9.65
CA LEU A 46 9.15 -12.53 9.75
C LEU A 46 9.11 -13.75 8.79
N ASN A 47 9.73 -13.65 7.62
CA ASN A 47 9.88 -14.75 6.68
C ASN A 47 10.60 -15.96 7.30
N ARG A 48 11.66 -15.71 8.10
CA ARG A 48 12.37 -16.78 8.82
C ARG A 48 11.49 -17.42 9.89
N ALA A 49 10.73 -16.61 10.61
CA ALA A 49 9.80 -17.07 11.63
C ALA A 49 8.68 -17.96 11.05
N ILE A 50 8.04 -17.52 9.95
CA ILE A 50 7.03 -18.32 9.23
C ILE A 50 7.62 -19.65 8.75
N LYS A 51 8.84 -19.63 8.20
CA LYS A 51 9.54 -20.86 7.79
C LYS A 51 9.78 -21.79 8.96
N GLN A 52 10.12 -21.27 10.14
CA GLN A 52 10.30 -22.07 11.37
C GLN A 52 8.98 -22.68 11.84
N ALA A 53 7.88 -21.90 11.83
CA ALA A 53 6.57 -22.37 12.20
C ALA A 53 6.11 -23.52 11.28
N ARG A 54 6.30 -23.38 9.96
CA ARG A 54 6.03 -24.42 8.97
C ARG A 54 6.82 -25.70 9.24
N GLU A 55 8.09 -25.59 9.59
CA GLU A 55 8.94 -26.72 9.92
C GLU A 55 8.47 -27.44 11.18
N TRP A 56 8.06 -26.72 12.21
CA TRP A 56 7.50 -27.32 13.43
C TRP A 56 6.23 -28.10 13.14
N ARG A 57 5.33 -27.55 12.32
CA ARG A 57 4.11 -28.28 11.88
C ARG A 57 4.45 -29.52 11.07
N ARG A 58 5.37 -29.40 10.11
CA ARG A 58 5.82 -30.54 9.28
C ARG A 58 6.39 -31.69 10.12
N LEU A 59 7.10 -31.36 11.20
CA LEU A 59 7.70 -32.35 12.10
C LEU A 59 6.78 -32.84 13.22
N ASN A 60 5.51 -32.37 13.25
CA ASN A 60 4.55 -32.70 14.32
C ASN A 60 5.12 -32.49 15.72
N ARG A 61 5.84 -31.39 15.96
CA ARG A 61 6.42 -31.11 17.26
C ARG A 61 5.33 -30.95 18.34
N LEU A 62 5.62 -31.40 19.56
CA LEU A 62 4.67 -31.31 20.68
C LEU A 62 4.31 -29.86 21.03
N GLU A 63 5.24 -28.93 20.81
CA GLU A 63 5.08 -27.50 21.05
C GLU A 63 3.98 -26.85 20.21
N VAL A 64 3.58 -27.47 19.11
CA VAL A 64 2.51 -26.91 18.25
C VAL A 64 1.10 -27.34 18.66
N ALA A 65 0.94 -28.21 19.66
CA ALA A 65 -0.36 -28.72 20.07
C ALA A 65 -1.36 -27.60 20.48
N GLY A 66 -0.87 -26.55 21.14
CA GLY A 66 -1.65 -25.36 21.52
C GLY A 66 -1.58 -24.18 20.55
N GLY A 67 -1.02 -24.40 19.35
CA GLY A 67 -0.80 -23.36 18.36
C GLY A 67 0.64 -22.88 18.25
N ILE A 68 0.88 -22.01 17.28
CA ILE A 68 2.17 -21.35 17.09
C ILE A 68 1.94 -19.84 17.14
N TYR A 69 2.67 -19.15 18.02
CA TYR A 69 2.64 -17.70 18.17
C TYR A 69 3.96 -17.11 17.66
N ILE A 70 3.87 -16.30 16.62
CA ILE A 70 5.00 -15.53 16.07
C ILE A 70 4.87 -14.11 16.60
N SER A 71 5.65 -13.78 17.62
CA SER A 71 5.57 -12.54 18.39
C SER A 71 6.58 -11.52 17.87
N LEU A 72 6.08 -10.38 17.36
CA LEU A 72 6.89 -9.28 16.85
C LEU A 72 7.10 -8.24 17.94
N GLU A 73 8.34 -7.85 18.17
CA GLU A 73 8.71 -6.70 19.00
C GLU A 73 8.40 -5.39 18.29
N GLU A 74 8.49 -4.27 19.03
CA GLU A 74 8.30 -2.92 18.51
C GLU A 74 9.23 -2.63 17.32
N GLY A 75 8.71 -2.00 16.25
CA GLY A 75 9.49 -1.51 15.14
C GLY A 75 8.84 -1.65 13.77
N VAL A 76 9.52 -1.10 12.75
CA VAL A 76 9.10 -1.13 11.35
C VAL A 76 9.84 -2.23 10.60
N TYR A 77 9.13 -3.31 10.31
CA TYR A 77 9.63 -4.48 9.57
C TYR A 77 9.47 -4.25 8.06
N ALA A 78 10.46 -3.61 7.45
CA ALA A 78 10.47 -3.33 6.01
C ALA A 78 10.61 -4.63 5.21
N GLN A 79 9.61 -4.93 4.39
CA GLN A 79 9.59 -6.11 3.54
C GLN A 79 10.17 -5.80 2.16
N ARG A 80 11.03 -6.67 1.66
CA ARG A 80 11.53 -6.62 0.27
C ARG A 80 10.71 -7.47 -0.68
N ASN A 81 9.95 -8.41 -0.15
CA ASN A 81 9.06 -9.32 -0.87
C ASN A 81 7.82 -9.56 -0.03
N SER A 82 6.70 -9.85 -0.70
CA SER A 82 5.48 -10.27 -0.01
C SER A 82 5.71 -11.49 0.89
N LEU A 83 5.04 -11.52 2.01
CA LEU A 83 4.96 -12.71 2.85
C LEU A 83 4.04 -13.73 2.18
N PHE A 84 4.51 -14.94 1.97
CA PHE A 84 3.70 -16.01 1.39
C PHE A 84 3.23 -16.98 2.46
N LEU A 85 1.91 -17.03 2.64
CA LEU A 85 1.23 -18.00 3.50
C LEU A 85 0.58 -19.08 2.63
N ARG A 86 0.93 -20.33 2.89
CA ARG A 86 0.55 -21.49 2.11
C ARG A 86 -0.27 -22.46 2.96
N PRO A 87 -0.92 -23.48 2.37
CA PRO A 87 -1.63 -24.50 3.14
C PRO A 87 -0.80 -25.16 4.23
N GLU A 88 0.52 -25.26 4.06
CA GLU A 88 1.46 -25.82 5.05
C GLU A 88 1.67 -24.92 6.28
N ASP A 89 1.27 -23.64 6.20
CA ASP A 89 1.31 -22.67 7.32
C ASP A 89 0.01 -22.69 8.14
N SER A 90 -1.00 -23.41 7.64
CA SER A 90 -2.31 -23.49 8.28
C SER A 90 -2.24 -24.09 9.66
N GLY A 91 -3.05 -23.54 10.56
CA GLY A 91 -3.36 -24.13 11.84
C GLY A 91 -4.59 -25.03 11.80
N THR A 92 -5.08 -25.35 12.99
CA THR A 92 -6.39 -25.96 13.27
C THR A 92 -7.16 -25.09 14.26
N PRO A 93 -8.44 -25.33 14.53
CA PRO A 93 -9.16 -24.59 15.57
C PRO A 93 -8.46 -24.60 16.93
N ASP A 94 -7.90 -25.73 17.32
CA ASP A 94 -7.23 -25.91 18.62
C ASP A 94 -5.72 -25.59 18.58
N SER A 95 -5.16 -25.42 17.39
CA SER A 95 -3.74 -25.12 17.16
C SER A 95 -3.59 -24.10 16.03
N PRO A 96 -3.99 -22.82 16.23
CA PRO A 96 -3.87 -21.77 15.20
C PRO A 96 -2.40 -21.38 14.96
N THR A 97 -2.14 -20.71 13.85
CA THR A 97 -0.90 -19.94 13.63
C THR A 97 -1.23 -18.47 13.84
N VAL A 98 -0.66 -17.86 14.86
CA VAL A 98 -0.94 -16.48 15.25
C VAL A 98 0.31 -15.63 15.06
N ILE A 99 0.23 -14.61 14.24
CA ILE A 99 1.26 -13.61 14.05
C ILE A 99 0.81 -12.38 14.83
N CYS A 100 1.51 -12.01 15.89
CA CYS A 100 1.03 -11.01 16.82
C CYS A 100 2.13 -10.04 17.30
N ALA A 101 1.68 -8.90 17.84
CA ALA A 101 2.55 -8.02 18.58
C ALA A 101 2.88 -8.63 19.95
N VAL A 102 4.09 -8.39 20.45
CA VAL A 102 4.41 -8.54 21.87
C VAL A 102 3.57 -7.56 22.67
N ASP A 103 3.20 -7.91 23.89
CA ASP A 103 2.40 -7.06 24.77
C ASP A 103 2.96 -5.64 24.86
N GLY A 104 2.12 -4.64 24.56
CA GLY A 104 2.50 -3.23 24.56
C GLY A 104 3.30 -2.75 23.35
N ALA A 105 3.64 -3.62 22.39
CA ALA A 105 4.32 -3.26 21.15
C ALA A 105 3.31 -2.96 20.02
N HIS A 106 3.74 -2.13 19.07
CA HIS A 106 2.99 -1.73 17.88
C HIS A 106 3.83 -1.97 16.60
N PRO A 107 4.12 -3.23 16.26
CA PRO A 107 4.92 -3.54 15.09
C PRO A 107 4.21 -3.16 13.79
N VAL A 108 4.99 -2.63 12.86
CA VAL A 108 4.53 -2.24 11.52
C VAL A 108 5.18 -3.13 10.47
N ILE A 109 4.40 -3.80 9.65
CA ILE A 109 4.87 -4.48 8.44
C ILE A 109 4.74 -3.50 7.28
N SER A 110 5.88 -3.08 6.72
CA SER A 110 5.95 -2.03 5.71
C SER A 110 6.51 -2.55 4.38
N GLY A 111 5.84 -2.18 3.27
CA GLY A 111 6.37 -2.36 1.91
C GLY A 111 7.14 -1.15 1.40
N GLY A 112 7.41 -0.18 2.28
CA GLY A 112 8.05 1.08 1.95
C GLY A 112 9.56 1.01 1.90
N VAL A 113 10.13 1.98 1.18
CA VAL A 113 11.56 2.28 1.16
C VAL A 113 11.77 3.77 1.37
N ALA A 114 12.81 4.12 2.10
CA ALA A 114 13.15 5.50 2.37
C ALA A 114 13.70 6.20 1.13
N VAL A 115 13.29 7.45 0.91
CA VAL A 115 13.87 8.36 -0.08
C VAL A 115 14.77 9.34 0.66
N THR A 116 16.03 9.36 0.31
CA THR A 116 17.06 10.18 0.96
C THR A 116 17.78 11.06 -0.06
N GLY A 117 18.65 11.94 0.41
CA GLY A 117 19.46 12.79 -0.48
C GLY A 117 18.69 13.95 -1.10
N TRP A 118 17.68 14.46 -0.43
CA TRP A 118 16.89 15.59 -0.84
C TRP A 118 17.74 16.85 -1.03
N LYS A 119 17.55 17.54 -2.16
CA LYS A 119 18.24 18.79 -2.50
C LYS A 119 17.22 19.87 -2.79
N ARG A 120 17.46 21.05 -2.26
CA ARG A 120 16.60 22.22 -2.46
C ARG A 120 16.93 22.91 -3.78
N GLY A 121 15.87 23.35 -4.46
CA GLY A 121 15.97 24.11 -5.69
C GLY A 121 16.26 23.21 -6.90
N TYR A 122 15.37 23.27 -7.88
CA TYR A 122 15.51 22.50 -9.11
C TYR A 122 15.16 23.36 -10.32
N ASN A 123 16.03 23.38 -11.31
CA ASN A 123 15.82 24.15 -12.52
C ASN A 123 15.23 23.26 -13.64
N HIS A 124 13.91 23.15 -13.66
CA HIS A 124 13.17 22.42 -14.69
C HIS A 124 12.23 23.38 -15.45
N PRO A 125 12.11 23.28 -16.81
CA PRO A 125 11.27 24.19 -17.61
C PRO A 125 9.79 24.22 -17.21
N ALA A 126 9.26 23.08 -16.78
CA ALA A 126 7.86 22.96 -16.32
C ALA A 126 7.59 23.63 -14.97
N ILE A 127 8.63 23.90 -14.17
CA ILE A 127 8.49 24.53 -12.85
C ILE A 127 8.55 26.05 -12.98
N PRO A 128 7.51 26.80 -12.59
CA PRO A 128 7.53 28.24 -12.60
C PRO A 128 8.69 28.80 -11.75
N GLU A 129 9.34 29.90 -12.21
CA GLU A 129 10.51 30.51 -11.55
C GLU A 129 10.29 30.75 -10.05
N LYS A 130 9.10 31.26 -9.67
CA LYS A 130 8.72 31.54 -8.28
C LYS A 130 8.70 30.31 -7.36
N LEU A 131 8.66 29.10 -7.92
CA LEU A 131 8.60 27.81 -7.20
C LEU A 131 9.93 27.08 -7.18
N LYS A 132 10.87 27.39 -8.06
CA LYS A 132 12.15 26.66 -8.18
C LYS A 132 12.90 26.52 -6.86
N GLN A 133 12.91 27.57 -6.02
CA GLN A 133 13.57 27.55 -4.71
C GLN A 133 12.71 26.91 -3.59
N LYS A 134 11.46 26.58 -3.86
CA LYS A 134 10.56 25.97 -2.89
C LYS A 134 10.47 24.47 -3.05
N ILE A 135 10.74 23.97 -4.26
CA ILE A 135 10.66 22.55 -4.58
C ILE A 135 11.98 21.88 -4.21
N TRP A 136 11.85 20.69 -3.61
CA TRP A 136 12.95 19.79 -3.32
C TRP A 136 12.92 18.60 -4.27
N SER A 137 14.07 18.01 -4.52
CA SER A 137 14.18 16.84 -5.37
C SER A 137 15.12 15.81 -4.78
N ALA A 138 14.81 14.54 -5.05
CA ALA A 138 15.66 13.40 -4.70
C ALA A 138 15.55 12.31 -5.78
N GLU A 139 16.51 11.42 -5.84
CA GLU A 139 16.41 10.25 -6.71
C GLU A 139 15.57 9.15 -6.05
N ALA A 140 14.70 8.51 -6.83
CA ALA A 140 14.00 7.33 -6.39
C ALA A 140 14.98 6.20 -6.08
N PRO A 141 14.81 5.48 -4.96
CA PRO A 141 15.70 4.39 -4.57
C PRO A 141 15.69 3.26 -5.60
N LEU A 142 16.78 2.50 -5.61
CA LEU A 142 16.93 1.30 -6.41
C LEU A 142 16.64 0.05 -5.55
N ILE A 143 15.86 -0.88 -6.09
CA ILE A 143 15.73 -2.23 -5.57
C ILE A 143 16.31 -3.18 -6.60
N GLY A 144 17.43 -3.80 -6.24
CA GLY A 144 18.29 -4.45 -7.25
C GLY A 144 18.81 -3.40 -8.25
N ASN A 145 18.53 -3.62 -9.53
CA ASN A 145 18.93 -2.68 -10.59
C ASN A 145 17.75 -1.85 -11.14
N ARG A 146 16.61 -1.85 -10.44
CA ARG A 146 15.38 -1.19 -10.91
C ARG A 146 15.03 -0.04 -9.98
N ARG A 147 14.77 1.15 -10.58
CA ARG A 147 14.21 2.28 -9.83
C ARG A 147 12.80 1.96 -9.38
N VAL A 148 12.47 2.37 -8.16
CA VAL A 148 11.11 2.27 -7.65
C VAL A 148 10.26 3.33 -8.34
N GLU A 149 9.22 2.90 -9.03
CA GLU A 149 8.15 3.75 -9.51
C GLU A 149 7.00 3.69 -8.52
N THR A 150 6.45 4.83 -8.15
CA THR A 150 5.42 4.89 -7.11
C THR A 150 4.25 5.80 -7.48
N ARG A 151 3.10 5.49 -6.92
CA ARG A 151 1.88 6.29 -7.01
C ARG A 151 1.49 6.93 -5.68
N GLN A 152 2.25 6.67 -4.63
CA GLN A 152 2.02 7.18 -3.28
C GLN A 152 3.33 7.56 -2.60
N MET A 153 3.27 8.54 -1.73
CA MET A 153 4.41 8.99 -0.93
C MET A 153 3.92 9.44 0.45
N TRP A 154 4.73 9.19 1.47
CA TRP A 154 4.51 9.67 2.84
C TRP A 154 5.69 10.53 3.27
N VAL A 155 5.38 11.61 3.99
CA VAL A 155 6.36 12.50 4.60
C VAL A 155 6.01 12.59 6.08
N ASN A 156 6.96 12.26 6.95
CA ASN A 156 6.77 12.24 8.41
C ASN A 156 5.52 11.47 8.84
N GLY A 157 5.29 10.29 8.25
CA GLY A 157 4.14 9.43 8.53
C GLY A 157 2.81 9.87 7.89
N HIS A 158 2.76 11.00 7.18
CA HIS A 158 1.54 11.50 6.53
C HIS A 158 1.59 11.28 5.02
N LYS A 159 0.51 10.69 4.47
CA LYS A 159 0.38 10.53 3.03
C LYS A 159 0.22 11.90 2.38
N VAL A 160 1.09 12.21 1.40
CA VAL A 160 1.08 13.46 0.64
C VAL A 160 0.44 13.29 -0.73
N GLN A 161 -0.06 14.38 -1.30
CA GLN A 161 -0.84 14.37 -2.54
C GLN A 161 0.06 14.35 -3.77
N ARG A 162 -0.26 13.53 -4.77
CA ARG A 162 0.35 13.69 -6.11
C ARG A 162 -0.08 15.02 -6.71
N ALA A 163 0.84 15.68 -7.42
CA ALA A 163 0.56 16.91 -8.14
C ALA A 163 -0.73 16.79 -8.97
N ALA A 164 -1.67 17.69 -8.74
CA ALA A 164 -3.02 17.61 -9.27
C ALA A 164 -3.57 18.99 -9.64
N GLN A 165 -4.58 18.99 -10.49
CA GLN A 165 -5.28 20.20 -10.94
C GLN A 165 -5.83 21.04 -9.78
N PHE A 166 -6.31 20.34 -8.73
CA PHE A 166 -6.87 20.99 -7.53
C PHE A 166 -6.27 20.40 -6.27
N PRO A 167 -5.88 21.25 -5.31
CA PRO A 167 -5.44 20.79 -4.01
C PRO A 167 -6.59 20.12 -3.23
N GLY A 168 -6.25 19.16 -2.37
CA GLY A 168 -7.22 18.52 -1.48
C GLY A 168 -8.26 17.62 -2.18
N GLY A 169 -8.02 17.21 -3.43
CA GLY A 169 -8.91 16.31 -4.16
C GLY A 169 -10.14 16.98 -4.78
N GLY A 170 -10.04 18.28 -5.10
CA GLY A 170 -11.07 19.00 -5.83
C GLY A 170 -11.36 18.37 -7.20
N LEU A 171 -12.60 18.49 -7.65
CA LEU A 171 -13.10 17.92 -8.91
C LEU A 171 -13.75 18.98 -9.77
N GLU A 172 -13.64 18.83 -11.09
CA GLU A 172 -14.35 19.63 -12.09
C GLU A 172 -15.30 18.76 -12.89
N ARG A 173 -16.32 19.35 -13.51
CA ARG A 173 -17.29 18.63 -14.35
C ARG A 173 -16.80 18.62 -15.79
N MET A 174 -16.81 17.43 -16.42
CA MET A 174 -16.59 17.34 -17.86
C MET A 174 -17.75 17.98 -18.63
N ILE A 175 -17.47 18.40 -19.85
CA ILE A 175 -18.47 19.00 -20.73
C ILE A 175 -19.19 17.91 -21.50
N ASP A 176 -18.46 16.96 -22.10
CA ASP A 176 -18.99 15.91 -22.95
C ASP A 176 -18.11 14.66 -22.92
N PHE A 177 -18.69 13.53 -23.33
CA PHE A 177 -18.03 12.25 -23.55
C PHE A 177 -18.47 11.65 -24.88
N ASN A 178 -17.54 11.39 -25.77
CA ASN A 178 -17.78 10.70 -27.04
C ASN A 178 -17.37 9.22 -26.90
N PRO A 179 -18.33 8.28 -26.84
CA PRO A 179 -18.04 6.86 -26.67
C PRO A 179 -17.39 6.20 -27.90
N GLU A 180 -17.64 6.71 -29.12
CA GLU A 180 -17.07 6.17 -30.34
C GLU A 180 -15.58 6.48 -30.48
N GLU A 181 -15.20 7.72 -30.19
CA GLU A 181 -13.81 8.18 -30.20
C GLU A 181 -13.09 7.95 -28.87
N GLN A 182 -13.82 7.56 -27.82
CA GLN A 182 -13.32 7.41 -26.44
C GLN A 182 -12.61 8.68 -25.93
N THR A 183 -13.23 9.84 -26.19
CA THR A 183 -12.70 11.15 -25.81
C THR A 183 -13.58 11.84 -24.79
N ILE A 184 -12.96 12.62 -23.92
CA ILE A 184 -13.64 13.46 -22.94
C ILE A 184 -13.36 14.93 -23.26
N THR A 185 -14.41 15.74 -23.32
CA THR A 185 -14.30 17.19 -23.46
C THR A 185 -14.39 17.86 -22.10
N ILE A 186 -13.42 18.71 -21.79
CA ILE A 186 -13.30 19.41 -20.50
C ILE A 186 -13.21 20.92 -20.69
N PRO A 187 -13.59 21.74 -19.70
CA PRO A 187 -13.40 23.18 -19.77
C PRO A 187 -11.92 23.56 -19.68
N VAL A 188 -11.52 24.58 -20.40
CA VAL A 188 -10.20 25.23 -20.25
C VAL A 188 -10.29 26.26 -19.12
N SER A 189 -9.37 26.14 -18.15
CA SER A 189 -9.26 27.02 -16.99
C SER A 189 -7.80 27.40 -16.72
N GLN A 190 -7.52 28.15 -15.68
CA GLN A 190 -6.14 28.41 -15.26
C GLN A 190 -5.43 27.09 -14.87
N SER A 191 -6.14 26.17 -14.24
CA SER A 191 -5.64 24.85 -13.84
C SER A 191 -5.56 23.89 -15.04
N VAL A 192 -6.49 23.98 -15.97
CA VAL A 192 -6.49 23.21 -17.23
C VAL A 192 -6.03 24.10 -18.35
N ASN A 193 -4.72 24.25 -18.52
CA ASN A 193 -4.14 24.95 -19.65
C ASN A 193 -3.51 23.92 -20.62
N PRO A 194 -4.16 23.60 -21.75
CA PRO A 194 -3.66 22.60 -22.68
C PRO A 194 -2.26 22.91 -23.20
N LYS A 195 -1.93 24.18 -23.44
CA LYS A 195 -0.58 24.60 -23.88
C LYS A 195 0.51 24.24 -22.87
N ARG A 196 0.17 24.24 -21.60
CA ARG A 196 1.09 23.87 -20.51
C ARG A 196 1.15 22.37 -20.34
N LEU A 197 0.04 21.66 -20.53
CA LEU A 197 -0.09 20.22 -20.27
C LEU A 197 0.18 19.33 -21.49
N GLN A 198 0.22 19.87 -22.70
CA GLN A 198 0.39 19.09 -23.94
C GLN A 198 1.68 18.26 -24.00
N ASN A 199 2.70 18.64 -23.24
CA ASN A 199 3.98 17.95 -23.16
C ASN A 199 4.16 17.15 -21.85
N ALA A 200 3.10 17.06 -21.02
CA ALA A 200 3.12 16.34 -19.77
C ALA A 200 3.04 14.82 -20.05
N GLY A 201 4.16 14.17 -20.31
CA GLY A 201 4.27 12.78 -20.76
C GLY A 201 3.72 11.72 -19.78
N GLN A 202 3.36 12.11 -18.57
CA GLN A 202 2.82 11.23 -17.52
C GLN A 202 1.46 11.67 -17.00
N LEU A 203 0.81 12.64 -17.67
CA LEU A 203 -0.49 13.16 -17.27
C LEU A 203 -1.53 12.04 -17.19
N GLU A 204 -2.27 12.02 -16.12
CA GLU A 204 -3.39 11.11 -15.87
C GLU A 204 -4.67 11.91 -15.64
N MET A 205 -5.79 11.32 -16.01
CA MET A 205 -7.12 11.83 -15.72
C MET A 205 -7.86 10.85 -14.82
N ILE A 206 -8.27 11.30 -13.66
CA ILE A 206 -9.17 10.55 -12.77
C ILE A 206 -10.59 10.91 -13.21
N VAL A 207 -11.36 9.90 -13.65
CA VAL A 207 -12.72 10.03 -14.10
C VAL A 207 -13.67 9.42 -13.08
N HIS A 208 -14.57 10.23 -12.52
CA HIS A 208 -15.58 9.76 -11.59
C HIS A 208 -16.86 9.37 -12.36
N GLN A 209 -17.17 8.10 -12.33
CA GLN A 209 -18.39 7.51 -12.88
C GLN A 209 -19.44 7.33 -11.78
N ARG A 210 -20.51 6.59 -12.03
CA ARG A 210 -21.60 6.43 -11.04
C ARG A 210 -21.15 5.74 -9.74
N TRP A 211 -20.41 4.63 -9.87
CA TRP A 211 -19.90 3.83 -8.77
C TRP A 211 -18.47 3.33 -8.98
N ALA A 212 -17.80 3.83 -10.00
CA ALA A 212 -16.42 3.49 -10.32
C ALA A 212 -15.59 4.75 -10.49
N ILE A 213 -14.28 4.59 -10.37
CA ILE A 213 -13.28 5.61 -10.65
C ILE A 213 -12.29 4.99 -11.63
N ALA A 214 -12.13 5.61 -12.81
CA ALA A 214 -11.09 5.26 -13.75
C ALA A 214 -9.91 6.21 -13.61
N ILE A 215 -8.69 5.68 -13.72
CA ILE A 215 -7.44 6.45 -13.77
C ILE A 215 -6.79 6.15 -15.12
N LEU A 216 -6.92 7.07 -16.06
CA LEU A 216 -6.50 6.87 -17.44
C LEU A 216 -5.31 7.76 -17.80
N ARG A 217 -4.31 7.20 -18.47
CA ARG A 217 -3.17 7.97 -18.98
C ARG A 217 -3.62 8.81 -20.17
N VAL A 218 -3.33 10.10 -20.12
CA VAL A 218 -3.64 11.05 -21.19
C VAL A 218 -2.62 10.93 -22.30
N LYS A 219 -3.09 10.65 -23.53
CA LYS A 219 -2.27 10.59 -24.75
C LYS A 219 -2.10 11.98 -25.38
N SER A 220 -3.18 12.75 -25.41
CA SER A 220 -3.15 14.15 -25.87
C SER A 220 -4.26 14.96 -25.18
N ILE A 221 -4.02 16.27 -25.11
CA ILE A 221 -4.99 17.27 -24.68
C ILE A 221 -4.95 18.44 -25.65
N ASP A 222 -6.00 18.62 -26.43
CA ASP A 222 -6.05 19.55 -27.54
C ASP A 222 -7.11 20.64 -27.30
N ALA A 223 -6.67 21.90 -27.26
CA ALA A 223 -7.57 23.04 -27.07
C ALA A 223 -8.34 23.37 -28.33
N LYS A 224 -9.66 23.56 -28.18
CA LYS A 224 -10.54 24.03 -29.25
C LYS A 224 -11.69 24.89 -28.64
N ASP A 225 -11.82 26.12 -29.09
CA ASP A 225 -12.95 27.00 -28.79
C ASP A 225 -13.25 27.16 -27.26
N GLY A 226 -12.21 27.32 -26.44
CA GLY A 226 -12.33 27.44 -24.98
C GLY A 226 -12.58 26.14 -24.24
N GLN A 227 -12.53 25.01 -24.94
CA GLN A 227 -12.63 23.66 -24.40
C GLN A 227 -11.36 22.87 -24.74
N ALA A 228 -11.18 21.73 -24.10
CA ALA A 228 -10.10 20.80 -24.43
C ALA A 228 -10.64 19.40 -24.64
N VAL A 229 -10.21 18.75 -25.71
CA VAL A 229 -10.49 17.35 -25.99
C VAL A 229 -9.35 16.50 -25.49
N VAL A 230 -9.63 15.58 -24.57
CA VAL A 230 -8.67 14.66 -23.96
C VAL A 230 -8.79 13.29 -24.63
N ARG A 231 -7.66 12.77 -25.11
CA ARG A 231 -7.52 11.41 -25.63
C ARG A 231 -6.64 10.59 -24.72
N PHE A 232 -6.90 9.30 -24.66
CA PHE A 232 -6.23 8.38 -23.73
C PHE A 232 -5.37 7.37 -24.48
N HIS A 233 -4.48 6.71 -23.73
CA HIS A 233 -3.73 5.57 -24.24
C HIS A 233 -4.61 4.32 -24.26
N GLU A 234 -4.37 3.46 -25.27
CA GLU A 234 -4.91 2.11 -25.33
C GLU A 234 -3.92 1.10 -24.69
N PRO A 235 -4.40 -0.05 -24.20
CA PRO A 235 -5.81 -0.54 -24.25
C PRO A 235 -6.68 -0.07 -23.07
N GLU A 236 -6.17 0.71 -22.13
CA GLU A 236 -6.88 1.04 -20.89
C GLU A 236 -8.18 1.82 -21.14
N SER A 237 -8.19 2.79 -22.05
CA SER A 237 -9.40 3.52 -22.38
C SER A 237 -10.45 2.64 -23.04
N TYR A 238 -10.01 1.75 -23.94
CA TYR A 238 -10.91 0.80 -24.59
C TYR A 238 -11.54 -0.16 -23.55
N LEU A 239 -10.73 -0.72 -22.65
CA LEU A 239 -11.21 -1.62 -21.61
C LEU A 239 -12.21 -0.91 -20.68
N GLU A 240 -11.89 0.32 -20.28
CA GLU A 240 -12.73 1.10 -19.36
C GLU A 240 -14.05 1.52 -19.99
N PHE A 241 -14.03 2.05 -21.21
CA PHE A 241 -15.23 2.59 -21.84
C PHE A 241 -16.06 1.56 -22.61
N ALA A 242 -15.49 0.43 -23.02
CA ALA A 242 -16.24 -0.66 -23.66
C ALA A 242 -16.82 -1.66 -22.67
N HIS A 243 -16.35 -1.69 -21.42
CA HIS A 243 -16.86 -2.60 -20.40
C HIS A 243 -18.30 -2.22 -20.00
N PRO A 244 -19.13 -3.17 -19.52
CA PRO A 244 -20.49 -2.90 -19.03
C PRO A 244 -20.53 -2.02 -17.76
N TRP A 245 -19.43 -1.49 -17.30
CA TRP A 245 -19.37 -0.47 -16.26
C TRP A 245 -20.04 0.82 -16.72
N PRO A 246 -20.47 1.66 -15.79
CA PRO A 246 -21.10 2.92 -16.17
C PRO A 246 -20.06 3.81 -16.85
N GLN A 247 -20.28 4.09 -18.10
CA GLN A 247 -19.58 5.15 -18.81
C GLN A 247 -19.74 6.51 -18.09
N PRO A 248 -18.91 7.50 -18.38
CA PRO A 248 -19.14 8.86 -17.91
C PRO A 248 -20.56 9.33 -18.20
N VAL A 249 -21.20 9.94 -17.22
CA VAL A 249 -22.57 10.43 -17.32
C VAL A 249 -22.57 11.86 -17.83
N ILE A 250 -23.33 12.13 -18.89
CA ILE A 250 -23.59 13.47 -19.42
C ILE A 250 -25.09 13.77 -19.29
N GLY A 251 -25.43 14.95 -18.79
CA GLY A 251 -26.85 15.37 -18.63
C GLY A 251 -27.60 14.63 -17.51
N GLY A 252 -26.91 14.01 -16.56
CA GLY A 252 -27.57 13.33 -15.44
C GLY A 252 -28.20 14.29 -14.43
N GLU A 253 -29.13 13.80 -13.60
CA GLU A 253 -29.81 14.58 -12.54
C GLU A 253 -28.83 15.30 -11.60
N LYS A 254 -27.65 14.70 -11.34
CA LYS A 254 -26.59 15.28 -10.50
C LYS A 254 -25.51 16.02 -11.33
N GLY A 255 -25.81 16.30 -12.61
CA GLY A 255 -24.87 16.88 -13.56
C GLY A 255 -23.95 15.86 -14.23
N ASN A 256 -22.99 16.35 -15.01
CA ASN A 256 -22.01 15.53 -15.71
C ASN A 256 -21.03 14.88 -14.73
N SER A 257 -20.44 13.77 -15.13
CA SER A 257 -19.35 13.13 -14.42
C SER A 257 -18.22 14.11 -14.12
N SER A 258 -17.57 13.91 -12.99
CA SER A 258 -16.48 14.77 -12.54
C SER A 258 -15.12 14.18 -12.92
N PHE A 259 -14.11 15.01 -12.99
CA PHE A 259 -12.75 14.58 -13.26
C PHE A 259 -11.72 15.41 -12.45
N CYS A 260 -10.49 14.91 -12.42
CA CYS A 260 -9.31 15.64 -11.99
C CYS A 260 -8.12 15.23 -12.85
N LEU A 261 -7.31 16.19 -13.28
CA LEU A 261 -6.01 15.92 -13.90
C LEU A 261 -4.93 15.81 -12.83
N THR A 262 -4.04 14.83 -12.98
CA THR A 262 -2.99 14.56 -12.00
C THR A 262 -1.73 14.00 -12.65
N ASN A 263 -0.67 13.84 -11.86
CA ASN A 263 0.58 13.22 -12.29
C ASN A 263 1.30 13.96 -13.43
N ALA A 264 1.45 15.25 -13.28
CA ALA A 264 2.28 16.07 -14.15
C ALA A 264 3.09 17.07 -13.33
N LEU A 265 4.34 17.30 -13.73
CA LEU A 265 5.20 18.27 -13.05
C LEU A 265 4.65 19.69 -13.16
N GLU A 266 3.94 19.96 -14.24
CA GLU A 266 3.24 21.22 -14.51
C GLU A 266 2.16 21.55 -13.49
N LEU A 267 1.65 20.54 -12.79
CA LEU A 267 0.62 20.66 -11.76
C LEU A 267 1.22 20.76 -10.34
N LEU A 268 2.53 20.66 -10.19
CA LEU A 268 3.21 20.77 -8.89
C LEU A 268 3.28 22.25 -8.47
N ASP A 269 2.24 22.79 -7.86
CA ASP A 269 2.15 24.21 -7.56
C ASP A 269 1.65 24.53 -6.14
N GLN A 270 1.27 23.53 -5.33
CA GLN A 270 0.81 23.69 -3.96
C GLN A 270 1.72 22.97 -2.95
N PRO A 271 1.89 23.52 -1.72
CA PRO A 271 2.56 22.80 -0.64
C PRO A 271 1.89 21.46 -0.32
N GLY A 272 2.70 20.43 -0.10
CA GLY A 272 2.25 19.06 0.15
C GLY A 272 2.08 18.22 -1.12
N GLU A 273 2.34 18.78 -2.28
CA GLU A 273 2.28 18.02 -3.55
C GLU A 273 3.63 17.45 -3.94
N TRP A 274 3.59 16.30 -4.63
CA TRP A 274 4.76 15.62 -5.15
C TRP A 274 4.51 15.06 -6.55
N PHE A 275 5.60 14.85 -7.30
CA PHE A 275 5.61 14.22 -8.62
C PHE A 275 6.86 13.38 -8.77
N GLN A 276 6.77 12.21 -9.42
CA GLN A 276 7.92 11.43 -9.84
C GLN A 276 8.02 11.42 -11.36
N GLU A 277 9.12 11.89 -11.89
CA GLU A 277 9.48 11.76 -13.31
C GLU A 277 10.08 10.38 -13.53
N TYR A 278 9.34 9.48 -14.15
CA TYR A 278 9.76 8.08 -14.31
C TYR A 278 11.04 7.92 -15.17
N PRO A 279 11.22 8.65 -16.29
CA PRO A 279 12.43 8.49 -17.12
C PRO A 279 13.73 8.82 -16.40
N SER A 280 13.76 9.89 -15.61
CA SER A 280 14.94 10.27 -14.81
C SER A 280 14.98 9.56 -13.46
N GLY A 281 13.82 9.13 -12.96
CA GLY A 281 13.64 8.62 -11.61
C GLY A 281 13.68 9.71 -10.53
N THR A 282 13.57 10.98 -10.91
CA THR A 282 13.59 12.10 -9.96
C THR A 282 12.22 12.28 -9.31
N ILE A 283 12.21 12.38 -8.00
CA ILE A 283 11.03 12.74 -7.21
C ILE A 283 11.13 14.22 -6.84
N TYR A 284 10.07 14.96 -7.10
CA TYR A 284 9.91 16.37 -6.75
C TYR A 284 8.86 16.51 -5.66
N TYR A 285 9.13 17.35 -4.69
CA TYR A 285 8.22 17.62 -3.59
C TYR A 285 8.20 19.11 -3.24
N TYR A 286 7.01 19.67 -3.05
CA TYR A 286 6.81 21.01 -2.51
C TYR A 286 6.43 20.86 -1.02
N PRO A 287 7.37 21.05 -0.08
CA PRO A 287 7.12 20.85 1.34
C PRO A 287 6.02 21.74 1.90
N GLN A 288 5.31 21.20 2.87
CA GLN A 288 4.36 21.97 3.67
C GLN A 288 5.11 22.93 4.61
N ALA A 289 4.39 23.94 5.12
CA ALA A 289 4.97 24.86 6.09
C ALA A 289 5.42 24.11 7.35
N GLY A 290 6.68 24.32 7.73
CA GLY A 290 7.27 23.67 8.92
C GLY A 290 7.97 22.34 8.64
N GLU A 291 7.86 21.75 7.45
CA GLU A 291 8.62 20.55 7.09
C GLU A 291 10.08 20.90 6.78
N ASN A 292 11.00 20.18 7.41
CA ASN A 292 12.42 20.26 7.12
C ASN A 292 12.86 19.02 6.34
N MET A 293 13.08 19.16 5.03
CA MET A 293 13.44 18.06 4.14
C MET A 293 14.86 17.48 4.37
N GLU A 294 15.70 18.16 5.13
CA GLU A 294 17.02 17.63 5.52
C GLU A 294 16.88 16.52 6.58
N THR A 295 15.79 16.54 7.35
CA THR A 295 15.53 15.61 8.46
C THR A 295 14.23 14.85 8.32
N ALA A 296 13.38 15.18 7.33
CA ALA A 296 12.10 14.53 7.12
C ALA A 296 12.28 13.07 6.74
N GLU A 297 11.48 12.21 7.36
CA GLU A 297 11.32 10.83 6.92
C GLU A 297 10.42 10.80 5.69
N VAL A 298 10.94 10.35 4.55
CA VAL A 298 10.16 10.20 3.33
C VAL A 298 10.15 8.74 2.90
N ILE A 299 8.95 8.18 2.77
CA ILE A 299 8.74 6.77 2.39
C ILE A 299 7.93 6.70 1.10
N ILE A 300 8.37 5.85 0.18
CA ILE A 300 7.59 5.43 -0.98
C ILE A 300 7.39 3.92 -0.96
N PRO A 301 6.22 3.41 -1.36
CA PRO A 301 5.99 1.97 -1.43
C PRO A 301 6.77 1.35 -2.59
N ALA A 302 7.38 0.20 -2.29
CA ALA A 302 8.11 -0.62 -3.24
C ALA A 302 7.39 -1.94 -3.54
N LEU A 303 6.36 -2.26 -2.78
CA LEU A 303 5.53 -3.45 -2.94
C LEU A 303 4.08 -3.08 -3.23
N GLU A 304 3.42 -3.89 -4.06
CA GLU A 304 1.97 -3.82 -4.27
C GLU A 304 1.22 -4.68 -3.26
N THR A 305 1.85 -5.74 -2.77
CA THR A 305 1.23 -6.71 -1.85
C THR A 305 2.18 -7.04 -0.71
N LEU A 306 1.73 -6.90 0.54
CA LEU A 306 2.50 -7.27 1.73
C LEU A 306 2.35 -8.74 2.08
N VAL A 307 1.13 -9.27 1.97
CA VAL A 307 0.82 -10.66 2.34
C VAL A 307 0.04 -11.30 1.21
N THR A 308 0.52 -12.44 0.74
CA THR A 308 -0.17 -13.30 -0.22
C THR A 308 -0.61 -14.58 0.49
N ILE A 309 -1.90 -14.86 0.46
CA ILE A 309 -2.48 -16.11 0.98
C ILE A 309 -2.74 -17.01 -0.22
N ASP A 310 -1.85 -17.98 -0.42
CA ASP A 310 -1.80 -18.81 -1.63
C ASP A 310 -2.34 -20.21 -1.35
N GLY A 311 -3.66 -20.34 -1.40
CA GLY A 311 -4.38 -21.59 -1.25
C GLY A 311 -5.24 -21.92 -2.48
N THR A 312 -5.71 -23.17 -2.54
CA THR A 312 -6.68 -23.63 -3.54
C THR A 312 -8.00 -24.04 -2.88
N LEU A 313 -9.06 -24.25 -3.66
CA LEU A 313 -10.34 -24.75 -3.13
C LEU A 313 -10.18 -26.11 -2.42
N SER A 314 -9.30 -26.97 -2.91
CA SER A 314 -9.02 -28.28 -2.32
C SER A 314 -8.03 -28.23 -1.15
N ARG A 315 -7.16 -27.20 -1.11
CA ARG A 315 -6.14 -26.97 -0.07
C ARG A 315 -6.12 -25.51 0.35
N PRO A 316 -7.16 -25.00 1.03
CA PRO A 316 -7.19 -23.63 1.48
C PRO A 316 -6.23 -23.39 2.65
N VAL A 317 -5.76 -22.15 2.79
CA VAL A 317 -5.05 -21.69 3.97
C VAL A 317 -6.08 -21.40 5.07
N LYS A 318 -5.87 -21.92 6.29
CA LYS A 318 -6.84 -21.87 7.39
C LYS A 318 -6.18 -21.55 8.73
N HIS A 319 -6.98 -20.96 9.63
CA HIS A 319 -6.61 -20.75 11.03
C HIS A 319 -5.28 -20.00 11.19
N ILE A 320 -5.10 -18.94 10.37
CA ILE A 320 -4.02 -17.96 10.52
C ILE A 320 -4.65 -16.66 11.02
N GLN A 321 -4.02 -16.04 11.99
CA GLN A 321 -4.47 -14.79 12.61
C GLN A 321 -3.34 -13.76 12.60
N PHE A 322 -3.71 -12.49 12.43
CA PHE A 322 -2.83 -11.33 12.63
C PHE A 322 -3.43 -10.47 13.74
N ASN A 323 -2.70 -10.26 14.83
CA ASN A 323 -3.19 -9.57 16.01
C ASN A 323 -2.24 -8.42 16.41
N GLY A 324 -2.76 -7.20 16.51
CA GLY A 324 -1.99 -6.03 16.96
C GLY A 324 -0.89 -5.57 15.99
N ILE A 325 -1.02 -5.86 14.69
CA ILE A 325 -0.02 -5.53 13.66
C ILE A 325 -0.59 -4.47 12.72
N THR A 326 0.20 -3.46 12.42
CA THR A 326 -0.09 -2.46 11.41
C THR A 326 0.53 -2.86 10.06
N PHE A 327 -0.20 -2.65 8.95
CA PHE A 327 0.27 -2.89 7.59
C PHE A 327 0.26 -1.57 6.83
N GLU A 328 1.42 -1.17 6.29
CA GLU A 328 1.58 0.13 5.65
C GLU A 328 2.42 0.08 4.38
N HIS A 329 2.33 1.16 3.60
CA HIS A 329 3.20 1.47 2.47
C HIS A 329 3.14 0.41 1.37
N THR A 330 1.92 0.17 0.86
CA THR A 330 1.72 -0.52 -0.42
C THR A 330 1.21 0.45 -1.47
N SER A 331 1.36 0.10 -2.73
CA SER A 331 0.89 0.88 -3.86
C SER A 331 0.35 -0.06 -4.94
N TRP A 332 -0.19 0.52 -6.00
CA TRP A 332 -0.44 -0.16 -7.26
C TRP A 332 0.30 0.62 -8.35
N ILE A 333 0.86 -0.06 -9.33
CA ILE A 333 1.67 0.57 -10.38
C ILE A 333 0.82 0.90 -11.60
N ARG A 334 -0.16 0.06 -11.92
CA ARG A 334 -0.98 0.20 -13.12
C ARG A 334 -2.10 1.20 -12.90
N PRO A 335 -2.42 2.06 -13.91
CA PRO A 335 -3.69 2.75 -13.98
C PRO A 335 -4.84 1.74 -13.95
N SER A 336 -5.98 2.11 -13.40
CA SER A 336 -7.16 1.26 -13.31
C SER A 336 -8.40 2.02 -13.76
#